data_141e2385e02724dc06c4a7cad653772d
#
_entry.id   141e2385e02724dc06c4a7cad653772d
#
_cell.length_a   1.000
_cell.length_b   1.000
_cell.length_c   1.000
_cell.angle_alpha   90.00
_cell.angle_beta   90.00
_cell.angle_gamma   90.00
#
_symmetry.space_group_name_H-M   'P 1'
#
loop_
_entity.id
_entity.type
_entity.pdbx_description
1 polymer ?
#
loop_
_entity_poly.entity_id
_entity_poly.type
_entity_poly.pdbx_seq_one_letter_code
_entity_poly.pdbx_strand_id
1 'polypeptide(L)'
;MVDTSSVSARLEHLDELVTELDAIRDGGRDGYMAQWRTRLAAEHALQLAIQTCIDVGAHMVSELGLKAPADYRGVFESLCPAGLDARLAERLAAAAGMRNILVHGYLDVDDEAVWAALDRLGDLRDFAAAMQRIGESGRAAPEK
;
A
#
# COMPACT_ATOMS: atom_id res chain seq x y z
N MET A 1 17.43 13.88 -4.74
CA MET A 1 17.26 13.73 -3.28
C MET A 1 15.82 13.40 -2.96
N VAL A 2 15.59 12.37 -2.17
CA VAL A 2 14.23 11.97 -1.79
C VAL A 2 13.68 12.95 -0.75
N ASP A 3 12.47 13.45 -0.95
CA ASP A 3 11.75 14.26 0.03
C ASP A 3 11.23 13.35 1.15
N THR A 4 12.06 13.19 2.18
CA THR A 4 11.76 12.31 3.30
C THR A 4 10.62 12.80 4.19
N SER A 5 10.40 14.11 4.23
CA SER A 5 9.34 14.69 5.06
C SER A 5 7.95 14.30 4.51
N SER A 6 7.74 14.41 3.20
CA SER A 6 6.50 14.02 2.55
C SER A 6 6.27 12.51 2.61
N VAL A 7 7.32 11.73 2.38
CA VAL A 7 7.24 10.26 2.44
C VAL A 7 6.94 9.81 3.87
N SER A 8 7.63 10.36 4.87
CA SER A 8 7.42 10.00 6.28
C SER A 8 5.98 10.27 6.73
N ALA A 9 5.42 11.42 6.37
CA ALA A 9 4.03 11.76 6.73
C ALA A 9 3.05 10.76 6.12
N ARG A 10 3.25 10.38 4.87
CA ARG A 10 2.39 9.40 4.19
C ARG A 10 2.54 8.00 4.81
N LEU A 11 3.76 7.60 5.19
CA LEU A 11 3.98 6.31 5.83
C LEU A 11 3.39 6.24 7.24
N GLU A 12 3.38 7.35 7.98
CA GLU A 12 2.68 7.44 9.25
C GLU A 12 1.18 7.27 9.07
N HIS A 13 0.60 7.92 8.07
CA HIS A 13 -0.81 7.78 7.74
C HIS A 13 -1.14 6.34 7.32
N LEU A 14 -0.27 5.71 6.53
CA LEU A 14 -0.41 4.30 6.17
C LEU A 14 -0.45 3.41 7.42
N ASP A 15 0.43 3.64 8.38
CA ASP A 15 0.47 2.88 9.62
C ASP A 15 -0.83 3.01 10.41
N GLU A 16 -1.38 4.22 10.50
CA GLU A 16 -2.68 4.46 11.14
C GLU A 16 -3.80 3.67 10.45
N LEU A 17 -3.85 3.70 9.13
CA LEU A 17 -4.85 2.97 8.36
C LEU A 17 -4.72 1.46 8.55
N VAL A 18 -3.51 0.93 8.50
CA VAL A 18 -3.26 -0.51 8.67
C VAL A 18 -3.61 -0.93 10.10
N THR A 19 -3.32 -0.10 11.10
CA THR A 19 -3.68 -0.36 12.49
C THR A 19 -5.21 -0.47 12.66
N GLU A 20 -5.97 0.42 12.02
CA GLU A 20 -7.43 0.35 12.03
C GLU A 20 -7.94 -0.93 11.35
N LEU A 21 -7.34 -1.29 10.22
CA LEU A 21 -7.71 -2.50 9.50
C LEU A 21 -7.39 -3.77 10.31
N ASP A 22 -6.27 -3.79 11.03
CA ASP A 22 -5.93 -4.89 11.95
C ASP A 22 -6.97 -5.01 13.07
N ALA A 23 -7.43 -3.89 13.63
CA ALA A 23 -8.45 -3.89 14.66
C ALA A 23 -9.77 -4.47 14.13
N ILE A 24 -10.14 -4.13 12.90
CA ILE A 24 -11.32 -4.71 12.25
C ILE A 24 -11.17 -6.21 12.07
N ARG A 25 -10.00 -6.66 11.61
CA ARG A 25 -9.70 -8.08 11.45
C ARG A 25 -9.76 -8.83 12.78
N ASP A 26 -9.24 -8.23 13.83
CA ASP A 26 -9.22 -8.83 15.17
C ASP A 26 -10.63 -9.01 15.76
N GLY A 27 -11.59 -8.24 15.28
CA GLY A 27 -13.01 -8.38 15.66
C GLY A 27 -13.68 -9.62 15.08
N GLY A 28 -13.03 -10.30 14.16
CA GLY A 28 -13.51 -11.56 13.57
C GLY A 28 -14.39 -11.39 12.35
N ARG A 29 -14.43 -12.46 11.54
CA ARG A 29 -15.17 -12.47 10.28
C ARG A 29 -16.67 -12.28 10.46
N ASP A 30 -17.28 -12.93 11.47
CA ASP A 30 -18.73 -12.85 11.69
C ASP A 30 -19.14 -11.43 12.06
N GLY A 31 -18.38 -10.76 12.91
CA GLY A 31 -18.61 -9.35 13.24
C GLY A 31 -18.47 -8.45 12.03
N TYR A 32 -17.46 -8.69 11.20
CA TYR A 32 -17.26 -7.94 9.98
C TYR A 32 -18.44 -8.09 9.03
N MET A 33 -18.89 -9.33 8.77
CA MET A 33 -20.00 -9.59 7.85
C MET A 33 -21.35 -9.07 8.36
N ALA A 34 -21.56 -9.03 9.69
CA ALA A 34 -22.79 -8.58 10.30
C ALA A 34 -22.91 -7.05 10.38
N GLN A 35 -21.81 -6.31 10.29
CA GLN A 35 -21.76 -4.87 10.58
C GLN A 35 -21.49 -4.05 9.31
N TRP A 36 -22.53 -3.46 8.76
CA TRP A 36 -22.40 -2.63 7.55
C TRP A 36 -21.40 -1.49 7.72
N ARG A 37 -21.42 -0.79 8.87
CA ARG A 37 -20.49 0.31 9.13
C ARG A 37 -19.05 -0.16 9.17
N THR A 38 -18.78 -1.33 9.72
CA THR A 38 -17.46 -1.93 9.76
C THR A 38 -16.97 -2.25 8.35
N ARG A 39 -17.84 -2.81 7.50
CA ARG A 39 -17.50 -3.08 6.11
C ARG A 39 -17.16 -1.80 5.35
N LEU A 40 -17.97 -0.74 5.50
CA LEU A 40 -17.70 0.55 4.87
C LEU A 40 -16.36 1.14 5.34
N ALA A 41 -16.09 1.07 6.63
CA ALA A 41 -14.83 1.56 7.20
C ALA A 41 -13.64 0.78 6.63
N ALA A 42 -13.74 -0.55 6.56
CA ALA A 42 -12.69 -1.40 6.03
C ALA A 42 -12.43 -1.12 4.55
N GLU A 43 -13.47 -1.02 3.74
CA GLU A 43 -13.37 -0.73 2.31
C GLU A 43 -12.64 0.59 2.07
N HIS A 44 -13.04 1.63 2.79
CA HIS A 44 -12.43 2.95 2.62
C HIS A 44 -10.99 2.99 3.13
N ALA A 45 -10.73 2.44 4.31
CA ALA A 45 -9.39 2.40 4.88
C ALA A 45 -8.43 1.58 4.00
N LEU A 46 -8.90 0.45 3.47
CA LEU A 46 -8.09 -0.38 2.57
C LEU A 46 -7.79 0.36 1.27
N GLN A 47 -8.78 1.03 0.69
CA GLN A 47 -8.59 1.86 -0.50
C GLN A 47 -7.53 2.94 -0.27
N LEU A 48 -7.63 3.66 0.84
CA LEU A 48 -6.67 4.72 1.19
C LEU A 48 -5.28 4.16 1.46
N ALA A 49 -5.19 3.01 2.13
CA ALA A 49 -3.91 2.38 2.43
C ALA A 49 -3.17 1.95 1.14
N ILE A 50 -3.89 1.32 0.23
CA ILE A 50 -3.32 0.91 -1.07
C ILE A 50 -2.93 2.14 -1.89
N GLN A 51 -3.79 3.15 -1.93
CA GLN A 51 -3.51 4.40 -2.64
C GLN A 51 -2.26 5.09 -2.09
N THR A 52 -2.09 5.09 -0.79
CA THR A 52 -0.89 5.65 -0.15
C THR A 52 0.38 4.93 -0.59
N CYS A 53 0.33 3.59 -0.67
CA CYS A 53 1.46 2.81 -1.19
C CYS A 53 1.77 3.18 -2.64
N ILE A 54 0.77 3.32 -3.48
CA ILE A 54 0.94 3.72 -4.88
C ILE A 54 1.58 5.11 -4.96
N ASP A 55 1.07 6.07 -4.20
CA ASP A 55 1.55 7.45 -4.21
C ASP A 55 2.99 7.55 -3.71
N VAL A 56 3.32 6.89 -2.62
CA VAL A 56 4.69 6.83 -2.10
C VAL A 56 5.61 6.16 -3.11
N GLY A 57 5.18 5.03 -3.68
CA GLY A 57 5.96 4.32 -4.68
C GLY A 57 6.24 5.16 -5.91
N ALA A 58 5.24 5.85 -6.44
CA ALA A 58 5.38 6.72 -7.60
C ALA A 58 6.34 7.89 -7.32
N HIS A 59 6.24 8.48 -6.12
CA HIS A 59 7.16 9.54 -5.69
C HIS A 59 8.60 9.03 -5.65
N MET A 60 8.82 7.85 -5.06
CA MET A 60 10.14 7.24 -4.99
C MET A 60 10.72 6.92 -6.37
N VAL A 61 9.90 6.39 -7.28
CA VAL A 61 10.32 6.13 -8.66
C VAL A 61 10.84 7.41 -9.31
N SER A 62 10.11 8.51 -9.16
CA SER A 62 10.50 9.81 -9.70
C SER A 62 11.79 10.34 -9.08
N GLU A 63 11.86 10.35 -7.76
CA GLU A 63 13.01 10.90 -7.02
C GLU A 63 14.30 10.10 -7.25
N LEU A 64 14.19 8.79 -7.44
CA LEU A 64 15.34 7.92 -7.68
C LEU A 64 15.71 7.82 -9.17
N GLY A 65 14.98 8.49 -10.05
CA GLY A 65 15.25 8.47 -11.48
C GLY A 65 15.04 7.10 -12.11
N LEU A 66 14.14 6.30 -11.58
CA LEU A 66 13.83 4.97 -12.09
C LEU A 66 12.90 5.06 -13.29
N LYS A 67 12.78 3.93 -14.03
CA LYS A 67 11.89 3.86 -15.18
C LYS A 67 10.45 4.12 -14.77
N ALA A 68 9.79 5.07 -15.41
CA ALA A 68 8.40 5.41 -15.15
C ALA A 68 7.49 4.21 -15.46
N PRO A 69 6.57 3.84 -14.58
CA PRO A 69 5.64 2.74 -14.83
C PRO A 69 4.56 3.16 -15.82
N ALA A 70 3.99 2.17 -16.53
CA ALA A 70 2.90 2.39 -17.47
C ALA A 70 1.56 2.60 -16.75
N ASP A 71 1.40 2.03 -15.56
CA ASP A 71 0.17 2.09 -14.77
C ASP A 71 0.48 1.97 -13.28
N TYR A 72 -0.56 2.00 -12.44
CA TYR A 72 -0.42 1.91 -10.98
C TYR A 72 0.21 0.60 -10.53
N ARG A 73 -0.09 -0.49 -11.23
CA ARG A 73 0.45 -1.81 -10.87
C ARG A 73 1.95 -1.89 -11.13
N GLY A 74 2.41 -1.22 -12.17
CA GLY A 74 3.82 -1.19 -12.55
C GLY A 74 4.71 -0.38 -11.61
N VAL A 75 4.14 0.45 -10.73
CA VAL A 75 4.90 1.25 -9.76
C VAL A 75 5.82 0.36 -8.91
N PHE A 76 5.30 -0.75 -8.42
CA PHE A 76 6.05 -1.63 -7.52
C PHE A 76 7.17 -2.37 -8.25
N GLU A 77 6.92 -2.83 -9.47
CA GLU A 77 7.95 -3.42 -10.31
C GLU A 77 9.07 -2.43 -10.59
N SER A 78 8.73 -1.17 -10.85
CA SER A 78 9.71 -0.11 -11.08
C SER A 78 10.65 0.11 -9.91
N LEU A 79 10.25 -0.25 -8.69
CA LEU A 79 11.06 -0.11 -7.47
C LEU A 79 12.00 -1.30 -7.22
N CYS A 80 11.84 -2.41 -7.93
CA CYS A 80 12.70 -3.59 -7.74
C CYS A 80 14.18 -3.30 -7.95
N PRO A 81 14.61 -2.52 -8.97
CA PRO A 81 16.02 -2.17 -9.11
C PRO A 81 16.60 -1.38 -7.92
N ALA A 82 15.76 -0.68 -7.16
CA ALA A 82 16.18 0.07 -5.98
C ALA A 82 16.18 -0.78 -4.70
N GLY A 83 15.67 -2.02 -4.76
CA GLY A 83 15.73 -2.93 -3.64
C GLY A 83 14.40 -3.48 -3.13
N LEU A 84 13.28 -3.15 -3.78
CA LEU A 84 12.01 -3.76 -3.41
C LEU A 84 12.02 -5.23 -3.81
N ASP A 85 11.63 -6.12 -2.89
CA ASP A 85 11.54 -7.55 -3.15
C ASP A 85 10.54 -7.84 -4.29
N ALA A 86 10.94 -8.66 -5.26
CA ALA A 86 10.13 -8.95 -6.43
C ALA A 86 8.80 -9.65 -6.09
N ARG A 87 8.79 -10.53 -5.11
CA ARG A 87 7.58 -11.23 -4.68
C ARG A 87 6.62 -10.29 -3.97
N LEU A 88 7.16 -9.40 -3.14
CA LEU A 88 6.36 -8.35 -2.51
C LEU A 88 5.77 -7.41 -3.57
N ALA A 89 6.57 -7.03 -4.57
CA ALA A 89 6.09 -6.19 -5.67
C ALA A 89 4.91 -6.82 -6.41
N GLU A 90 4.93 -8.14 -6.66
CA GLU A 90 3.81 -8.85 -7.28
C GLU A 90 2.55 -8.80 -6.42
N ARG A 91 2.68 -9.01 -5.10
CA ARG A 91 1.53 -8.94 -4.19
C ARG A 91 0.96 -7.53 -4.09
N LEU A 92 1.83 -6.53 -4.09
CA LEU A 92 1.39 -5.12 -4.07
C LEU A 92 0.71 -4.73 -5.39
N ALA A 93 1.16 -5.25 -6.52
CA ALA A 93 0.50 -5.04 -7.81
C ALA A 93 -0.93 -5.63 -7.80
N ALA A 94 -1.10 -6.80 -7.20
CA ALA A 94 -2.43 -7.39 -7.01
C ALA A 94 -3.31 -6.53 -6.09
N ALA A 95 -2.73 -5.96 -5.04
CA ALA A 95 -3.43 -5.02 -4.15
C ALA A 95 -3.87 -3.76 -4.90
N ALA A 96 -3.03 -3.24 -5.79
CA ALA A 96 -3.38 -2.09 -6.63
C ALA A 96 -4.59 -2.39 -7.52
N GLY A 97 -4.71 -3.61 -8.02
CA GLY A 97 -5.90 -4.05 -8.75
C GLY A 97 -7.15 -4.03 -7.88
N MET A 98 -7.04 -4.43 -6.63
CA MET A 98 -8.14 -4.37 -5.67
C MET A 98 -8.58 -2.92 -5.37
N ARG A 99 -7.63 -1.98 -5.28
CA ARG A 99 -7.94 -0.56 -5.10
C ARG A 99 -8.89 -0.07 -6.20
N ASN A 100 -8.67 -0.48 -7.45
CA ASN A 100 -9.54 -0.10 -8.55
C ASN A 100 -10.96 -0.66 -8.38
N ILE A 101 -11.08 -1.89 -7.89
CA ILE A 101 -12.39 -2.50 -7.60
C ILE A 101 -13.11 -1.70 -6.51
N LEU A 102 -12.40 -1.31 -5.45
CA LEU A 102 -12.98 -0.54 -4.34
C LEU A 102 -13.44 0.86 -4.77
N VAL A 103 -12.74 1.49 -5.70
CA VAL A 103 -13.10 2.83 -6.19
C VAL A 103 -14.25 2.79 -7.19
N HIS A 104 -14.24 1.83 -8.11
CA HIS A 104 -15.16 1.81 -9.26
C HIS A 104 -16.29 0.80 -9.13
N GLY A 105 -16.12 -0.24 -8.30
CA GLY A 105 -17.09 -1.30 -8.10
C GLY A 105 -17.97 -1.14 -6.86
N TYR A 106 -18.21 0.08 -6.42
CA TYR A 106 -18.88 0.37 -5.14
C TYR A 106 -20.29 -0.22 -5.02
N LEU A 107 -20.93 -0.56 -6.12
CA LEU A 107 -22.27 -1.20 -6.10
C LEU A 107 -22.19 -2.72 -5.87
N ASP A 108 -21.06 -3.33 -6.21
CA ASP A 108 -20.87 -4.77 -6.18
C ASP A 108 -19.56 -5.18 -5.51
N VAL A 109 -19.24 -4.56 -4.37
CA VAL A 109 -18.03 -4.93 -3.62
C VAL A 109 -18.20 -6.33 -3.03
N ASP A 110 -17.26 -7.22 -3.32
CA ASP A 110 -17.22 -8.56 -2.75
C ASP A 110 -16.65 -8.50 -1.33
N ASP A 111 -17.52 -8.60 -0.33
CA ASP A 111 -17.14 -8.53 1.08
C ASP A 111 -16.17 -9.64 1.48
N GLU A 112 -16.28 -10.82 0.87
CA GLU A 112 -15.34 -11.93 1.11
C GLU A 112 -13.92 -11.58 0.61
N ALA A 113 -13.84 -10.94 -0.56
CA ALA A 113 -12.56 -10.52 -1.12
C ALA A 113 -11.91 -9.45 -0.25
N VAL A 114 -12.68 -8.49 0.27
CA VAL A 114 -12.17 -7.46 1.17
C VAL A 114 -11.68 -8.10 2.46
N TRP A 115 -12.48 -8.99 3.05
CA TRP A 115 -12.09 -9.71 4.26
C TRP A 115 -10.78 -10.48 4.06
N ALA A 116 -10.66 -11.20 2.94
CA ALA A 116 -9.45 -11.94 2.60
C ALA A 116 -8.23 -11.02 2.47
N ALA A 117 -8.41 -9.81 1.94
CA ALA A 117 -7.34 -8.84 1.81
C ALA A 117 -6.78 -8.40 3.17
N LEU A 118 -7.57 -8.46 4.24
CA LEU A 118 -7.12 -8.11 5.59
C LEU A 118 -6.08 -9.11 6.14
N ASP A 119 -5.95 -10.29 5.55
CA ASP A 119 -4.88 -11.24 5.88
C ASP A 119 -3.53 -10.84 5.30
N ARG A 120 -3.51 -9.86 4.40
CA ARG A 120 -2.31 -9.41 3.69
C ARG A 120 -1.83 -8.02 4.09
N LEU A 121 -2.28 -7.51 5.23
CA LEU A 121 -1.88 -6.19 5.71
C LEU A 121 -0.37 -6.10 5.98
N GLY A 122 0.27 -7.23 6.27
CA GLY A 122 1.72 -7.30 6.41
C GLY A 122 2.48 -6.85 5.17
N ASP A 123 1.92 -7.06 3.97
CA ASP A 123 2.53 -6.58 2.73
C ASP A 123 2.64 -5.06 2.69
N LEU A 124 1.64 -4.37 3.22
CA LEU A 124 1.64 -2.90 3.28
C LEU A 124 2.68 -2.39 4.27
N ARG A 125 2.84 -3.06 5.41
CA ARG A 125 3.88 -2.75 6.39
C ARG A 125 5.28 -3.03 5.83
N ASP A 126 5.45 -4.14 5.14
CA ASP A 126 6.72 -4.49 4.50
C ASP A 126 7.10 -3.45 3.44
N PHE A 127 6.12 -2.97 2.68
CA PHE A 127 6.32 -1.89 1.73
C PHE A 127 6.82 -0.61 2.43
N ALA A 128 6.16 -0.21 3.52
CA ALA A 128 6.57 0.97 4.29
C ALA A 128 8.00 0.86 4.79
N ALA A 129 8.37 -0.30 5.34
CA ALA A 129 9.74 -0.55 5.81
C ALA A 129 10.74 -0.49 4.64
N ALA A 130 10.38 -1.05 3.49
CA ALA A 130 11.22 -1.01 2.29
C ALA A 130 11.42 0.42 1.81
N MET A 131 10.38 1.24 1.81
CA MET A 131 10.49 2.64 1.37
C MET A 131 11.37 3.47 2.30
N GLN A 132 11.29 3.24 3.61
CA GLN A 132 12.18 3.88 4.57
C GLN A 132 13.63 3.50 4.31
N ARG A 133 13.91 2.20 4.15
CA ARG A 133 15.25 1.68 3.90
C ARG A 133 15.83 2.22 2.58
N ILE A 134 15.06 2.20 1.52
CA ILE A 134 15.47 2.68 0.20
C ILE A 134 15.70 4.20 0.23
N GLY A 135 14.83 4.95 0.90
CA GLY A 135 14.97 6.39 1.06
C GLY A 135 16.25 6.76 1.83
N GLU A 136 16.56 6.03 2.90
CA GLU A 136 17.78 6.22 3.67
C GLU A 136 19.03 5.88 2.86
N SER A 137 19.02 4.78 2.12
CA SER A 137 20.11 4.39 1.23
C SER A 137 20.37 5.44 0.15
N GLY A 138 19.30 5.99 -0.43
CA GLY A 138 19.40 7.05 -1.42
C GLY A 138 20.03 8.34 -0.84
N ARG A 139 19.76 8.63 0.42
CA ARG A 139 20.33 9.79 1.12
C ARG A 139 21.77 9.56 1.54
N ALA A 140 22.10 8.33 1.93
CA ALA A 140 23.42 7.95 2.39
C ALA A 140 24.38 7.60 1.26
N ALA A 141 23.88 7.48 0.02
CA ALA A 141 24.73 7.15 -1.11
C ALA A 141 25.84 8.18 -1.30
N PRO A 142 27.10 7.76 -1.35
CA PRO A 142 28.20 8.70 -1.53
C PRO A 142 28.10 9.37 -2.89
N GLU A 143 28.34 10.65 -2.93
CA GLU A 143 28.47 11.37 -4.18
C GLU A 143 29.72 10.89 -4.92
N LYS A 144 29.59 10.66 -6.16
CA LYS A 144 30.72 10.27 -7.00
C LYS A 144 31.13 11.40 -7.93
#